data_c092616b98cd3a5afba1879262bd218f
#
_entry.id   c092616b98cd3a5afba1879262bd218f
#
_cell.length_a   1.000
_cell.length_b   1.000
_cell.length_c   1.000
_cell.angle_alpha   90.00
_cell.angle_beta   90.00
_cell.angle_gamma   90.00
#
_symmetry.space_group_name_H-M   'P 1'
#
loop_
_entity.id
_entity.type
_entity.pdbx_description
1 polymer ?
#
loop_
_entity_poly.entity_id
_entity_poly.type
_entity_poly.pdbx_seq_one_letter_code
_entity_poly.pdbx_strand_id
1 'polypeptide(L)'
;MARHTQHFDKDLYSKWHRKYDRIAFLDIDSVEVCPKCYEPLAMIETAYYKGHTNKATTVTKEIAKRCNIPAYLLFYYEIETPVKHPQEALKHPQISTDGLRYDIDLRFVWRRLFEYPVTFVETEQDVWLDELNMLHKRHSEVCKHGR
;
A
#
# COMPACT_ATOMS: atom_id res chain seq x y z
N MET A 1 -12.08 -34.78 -5.88
CA MET A 1 -11.26 -33.72 -5.19
C MET A 1 -12.05 -32.44 -5.21
N ALA A 2 -12.57 -32.02 -4.07
CA ALA A 2 -13.20 -30.72 -3.92
C ALA A 2 -12.14 -29.66 -4.12
N ARG A 3 -12.28 -28.81 -5.13
CA ARG A 3 -11.52 -27.59 -5.23
C ARG A 3 -11.90 -26.73 -4.02
N HIS A 4 -11.04 -26.70 -3.02
CA HIS A 4 -11.09 -25.66 -2.02
C HIS A 4 -10.93 -24.33 -2.76
N THR A 5 -12.02 -23.68 -3.07
CA THR A 5 -12.02 -22.24 -3.22
C THR A 5 -11.66 -21.72 -1.83
N GLN A 6 -10.36 -21.52 -1.61
CA GLN A 6 -9.88 -20.81 -0.45
C GLN A 6 -10.35 -19.37 -0.61
N HIS A 7 -11.58 -19.11 -0.18
CA HIS A 7 -11.88 -17.81 0.34
C HIS A 7 -10.96 -17.64 1.55
N PHE A 8 -9.81 -17.03 1.34
CA PHE A 8 -8.99 -16.52 2.41
C PHE A 8 -9.85 -15.50 3.15
N ASP A 9 -10.57 -15.96 4.15
CA ASP A 9 -11.11 -15.06 5.15
C ASP A 9 -9.89 -14.53 5.92
N LYS A 10 -9.35 -13.41 5.44
CA LYS A 10 -8.23 -12.68 6.06
C LYS A 10 -8.49 -12.36 7.53
N ASP A 11 -9.72 -12.57 7.96
CA ASP A 11 -10.21 -12.23 9.28
C ASP A 11 -10.22 -13.43 10.27
N LEU A 12 -9.99 -14.66 9.81
CA LEU A 12 -10.05 -15.85 10.68
C LEU A 12 -9.03 -15.80 11.82
N TYR A 13 -7.79 -15.41 11.54
CA TYR A 13 -6.77 -15.28 12.56
C TYR A 13 -7.11 -14.17 13.57
N SER A 14 -7.54 -13.02 13.09
CA SER A 14 -7.99 -11.91 13.93
C SER A 14 -9.16 -12.32 14.82
N LYS A 15 -10.15 -13.01 14.27
CA LYS A 15 -11.30 -13.53 15.04
C LYS A 15 -10.87 -14.51 16.11
N TRP A 16 -9.98 -15.43 15.77
CA TRP A 16 -9.43 -16.39 16.70
C TRP A 16 -8.66 -15.69 17.83
N HIS A 17 -7.79 -14.75 17.50
CA HIS A 17 -6.93 -14.04 18.42
C HIS A 17 -7.73 -13.17 19.41
N ARG A 18 -8.79 -12.51 18.96
CA ARG A 18 -9.66 -11.66 19.79
C ARG A 18 -10.42 -12.38 20.89
N LYS A 19 -10.42 -13.72 20.89
CA LYS A 19 -10.99 -14.53 21.99
C LYS A 19 -10.18 -14.46 23.29
N TYR A 20 -8.98 -13.90 23.23
CA TYR A 20 -8.03 -13.88 24.35
C TYR A 20 -7.80 -12.45 24.85
N ASP A 21 -8.17 -12.18 26.09
CA ASP A 21 -8.20 -10.83 26.65
C ASP A 21 -6.83 -10.20 26.94
N ARG A 22 -5.77 -11.01 27.01
CA ARG A 22 -4.44 -10.56 27.49
C ARG A 22 -3.40 -10.40 26.39
N ILE A 23 -3.78 -10.62 25.15
CA ILE A 23 -2.90 -10.47 24.01
C ILE A 23 -3.50 -9.51 23.01
N ALA A 24 -2.65 -8.75 22.33
CA ALA A 24 -3.06 -7.78 21.34
C ALA A 24 -2.46 -8.14 19.98
N PHE A 25 -3.26 -7.98 18.95
CA PHE A 25 -2.90 -8.21 17.56
C PHE A 25 -3.21 -6.97 16.72
N LEU A 26 -2.28 -6.60 15.90
CA LEU A 26 -2.48 -5.56 14.90
C LEU A 26 -1.97 -6.06 13.56
N ASP A 27 -2.79 -5.90 12.56
CA ASP A 27 -2.42 -6.16 11.17
C ASP A 27 -1.57 -5.00 10.63
N ILE A 28 -0.48 -5.33 9.95
CA ILE A 28 0.36 -4.37 9.26
C ILE A 28 0.03 -4.47 7.79
N ASP A 29 -0.41 -3.36 7.19
CA ASP A 29 -0.87 -3.39 5.81
C ASP A 29 0.26 -3.66 4.82
N SER A 30 1.36 -2.90 4.90
CA SER A 30 2.46 -3.03 3.95
C SER A 30 3.81 -2.64 4.53
N VAL A 31 4.83 -3.36 4.12
CA VAL A 31 6.24 -3.00 4.31
C VAL A 31 6.90 -2.98 2.94
N GLU A 32 7.43 -1.84 2.55
CA GLU A 32 8.28 -1.74 1.36
C GLU A 32 9.65 -2.32 1.68
N VAL A 33 10.14 -3.24 0.86
CA VAL A 33 11.40 -3.95 1.09
C VAL A 33 12.32 -3.88 -0.12
N CYS A 34 13.63 -3.95 0.13
CA CYS A 34 14.58 -4.14 -0.95
C CYS A 34 14.43 -5.54 -1.57
N PRO A 35 14.24 -5.67 -2.89
CA PRO A 35 14.05 -6.98 -3.51
C PRO A 35 15.31 -7.86 -3.52
N LYS A 36 16.48 -7.29 -3.22
CA LYS A 36 17.76 -8.01 -3.19
C LYS A 36 18.16 -8.52 -1.81
N CYS A 37 18.04 -7.68 -0.79
CA CYS A 37 18.46 -8.02 0.57
C CYS A 37 17.31 -8.17 1.56
N TYR A 38 16.08 -7.85 1.14
CA TYR A 38 14.85 -7.89 1.95
C TYR A 38 14.84 -6.95 3.16
N GLU A 39 15.76 -6.00 3.19
CA GLU A 39 15.76 -4.98 4.23
C GLU A 39 14.52 -4.10 4.12
N PRO A 40 13.81 -3.81 5.22
CA PRO A 40 12.65 -2.94 5.21
C PRO A 40 13.07 -1.48 4.92
N LEU A 41 12.37 -0.85 3.98
CA LEU A 41 12.64 0.52 3.53
C LEU A 41 11.62 1.52 4.06
N ALA A 42 10.38 1.09 4.26
CA ALA A 42 9.31 1.92 4.80
C ALA A 42 8.15 1.07 5.34
N MET A 43 7.44 1.63 6.31
CA MET A 43 6.12 1.14 6.74
C MET A 43 5.04 1.93 6.05
N ILE A 44 4.03 1.25 5.50
CA ILE A 44 2.93 1.90 4.77
C ILE A 44 1.60 1.38 5.28
N GLU A 45 0.85 2.25 5.96
CA GLU A 45 -0.56 1.99 6.29
C GLU A 45 -1.42 2.39 5.10
N THR A 46 -2.28 1.50 4.65
CA THR A 46 -3.14 1.73 3.49
C THR A 46 -4.61 1.64 3.85
N ALA A 47 -5.43 2.41 3.17
CA ALA A 47 -6.88 2.29 3.24
C ALA A 47 -7.54 2.83 1.96
N TYR A 48 -8.74 2.34 1.67
CA TYR A 48 -9.57 2.93 0.63
C TYR A 48 -10.06 4.31 1.09
N TYR A 49 -9.96 5.30 0.21
CA TYR A 49 -10.38 6.67 0.50
C TYR A 49 -11.90 6.81 0.44
N LYS A 50 -12.50 7.12 1.59
CA LYS A 50 -13.95 7.30 1.75
C LYS A 50 -14.35 8.75 2.04
N GLY A 51 -13.53 9.72 1.65
CA GLY A 51 -13.74 11.13 1.91
C GLY A 51 -13.19 11.65 3.24
N HIS A 52 -12.49 10.80 4.00
CA HIS A 52 -11.80 11.20 5.24
C HIS A 52 -10.46 10.47 5.38
N THR A 53 -9.57 11.02 6.20
CA THR A 53 -8.21 10.52 6.41
C THR A 53 -7.98 9.97 7.83
N ASN A 54 -9.04 9.49 8.47
CA ASN A 54 -8.99 8.95 9.82
C ASN A 54 -8.56 7.47 9.77
N LYS A 55 -7.35 7.20 10.21
CA LYS A 55 -6.83 5.85 10.45
C LYS A 55 -5.80 5.88 11.57
N ALA A 56 -5.83 4.90 12.46
CA ALA A 56 -4.85 4.77 13.52
C ALA A 56 -3.48 4.38 12.94
N THR A 57 -2.43 5.08 13.38
CA THR A 57 -1.06 4.88 12.89
C THR A 57 -0.03 4.72 14.02
N THR A 58 -0.47 4.60 15.26
CA THR A 58 0.41 4.59 16.44
C THR A 58 1.42 3.45 16.40
N VAL A 59 0.99 2.24 16.10
CA VAL A 59 1.86 1.07 16.08
C VAL A 59 2.80 1.10 14.88
N THR A 60 2.30 1.50 13.71
CA THR A 60 3.12 1.68 12.51
C THR A 60 4.25 2.69 12.75
N LYS A 61 3.95 3.81 13.39
CA LYS A 61 4.95 4.81 13.79
C LYS A 61 6.00 4.22 14.75
N GLU A 62 5.56 3.49 15.77
CA GLU A 62 6.47 2.89 16.75
C GLU A 62 7.43 1.87 16.10
N ILE A 63 6.93 1.01 15.24
CA ILE A 63 7.77 0.03 14.54
C ILE A 63 8.74 0.75 13.60
N ALA A 64 8.27 1.70 12.80
CA ALA A 64 9.11 2.45 11.88
C ALA A 64 10.22 3.22 12.61
N LYS A 65 9.90 3.84 13.74
CA LYS A 65 10.86 4.53 14.59
C LYS A 65 11.93 3.59 15.14
N ARG A 66 11.54 2.43 15.63
CA ARG A 66 12.49 1.42 16.16
C ARG A 66 13.37 0.82 15.06
N CYS A 67 12.85 0.68 13.84
CA CYS A 67 13.61 0.22 12.68
C CYS A 67 14.38 1.34 11.98
N ASN A 68 14.20 2.59 12.38
CA ASN A 68 14.80 3.78 11.78
C ASN A 68 14.48 3.90 10.28
N ILE A 69 13.23 3.68 9.92
CA ILE A 69 12.71 3.79 8.57
C ILE A 69 11.52 4.77 8.49
N PRO A 70 11.25 5.36 7.33
CA PRO A 70 10.08 6.20 7.15
C PRO A 70 8.77 5.42 7.27
N ALA A 71 7.69 6.13 7.60
CA ALA A 71 6.35 5.61 7.63
C ALA A 71 5.38 6.52 6.88
N TYR A 72 4.41 5.93 6.23
CA TYR A 72 3.41 6.60 5.42
C TYR A 72 2.01 6.18 5.81
N LEU A 73 1.07 7.10 5.66
CA LEU A 73 -0.36 6.83 5.62
C LEU A 73 -0.85 7.14 4.22
N LEU A 74 -1.39 6.13 3.55
CA LEU A 74 -1.78 6.16 2.15
C LEU A 74 -3.23 5.73 1.98
N PHE A 75 -4.07 6.64 1.51
CA PHE A 75 -5.40 6.33 1.03
C PHE A 75 -5.38 6.25 -0.49
N TYR A 76 -6.19 5.37 -1.06
CA TYR A 76 -6.30 5.21 -2.51
C TYR A 76 -7.76 5.12 -2.94
N TYR A 77 -8.02 5.52 -4.18
CA TYR A 77 -9.28 5.33 -4.85
C TYR A 77 -9.05 5.16 -6.37
N GLU A 78 -10.02 4.59 -7.03
CA GLU A 78 -9.93 4.25 -8.44
C GLU A 78 -10.53 5.38 -9.30
N ILE A 79 -9.87 5.66 -10.42
CA ILE A 79 -10.41 6.48 -11.50
C ILE A 79 -10.45 5.62 -12.75
N GLU A 80 -11.63 5.47 -13.33
CA GLU A 80 -11.81 4.83 -14.62
C GLU A 80 -11.58 5.82 -15.73
N THR A 81 -10.64 5.52 -16.62
CA THR A 81 -10.38 6.33 -17.82
C THR A 81 -10.67 5.52 -19.07
N PRO A 82 -11.32 6.10 -20.10
CA PRO A 82 -11.51 5.40 -21.36
C PRO A 82 -10.17 5.04 -21.99
N VAL A 83 -10.03 3.79 -22.43
CA VAL A 83 -8.82 3.33 -23.10
C VAL A 83 -8.71 3.97 -24.49
N LYS A 84 -7.68 4.78 -24.68
CA LYS A 84 -7.46 5.53 -25.93
C LYS A 84 -6.88 4.65 -27.06
N HIS A 85 -6.19 3.56 -26.74
CA HIS A 85 -5.56 2.69 -27.74
C HIS A 85 -5.82 1.21 -27.45
N PRO A 86 -6.14 0.39 -28.49
CA PRO A 86 -6.37 -1.05 -28.34
C PRO A 86 -5.20 -1.83 -27.73
N GLN A 87 -3.96 -1.38 -27.96
CA GLN A 87 -2.76 -2.03 -27.41
C GLN A 87 -2.60 -1.79 -25.92
N GLU A 88 -3.06 -0.66 -25.40
CA GLU A 88 -3.06 -0.39 -23.96
C GLU A 88 -4.15 -1.20 -23.25
N ALA A 89 -5.26 -1.47 -23.93
CA ALA A 89 -6.34 -2.32 -23.41
C ALA A 89 -5.90 -3.77 -23.11
N LEU A 90 -4.87 -4.27 -23.78
CA LEU A 90 -4.32 -5.61 -23.54
C LEU A 90 -3.53 -5.70 -22.24
N LYS A 91 -3.03 -4.59 -21.72
CA LYS A 91 -2.28 -4.53 -20.46
C LYS A 91 -3.20 -4.53 -19.23
N HIS A 92 -4.44 -4.05 -19.38
CA HIS A 92 -5.41 -3.91 -18.30
C HIS A 92 -6.80 -4.36 -18.77
N PRO A 93 -7.05 -5.68 -18.85
CA PRO A 93 -8.25 -6.24 -19.49
C PRO A 93 -9.49 -6.18 -18.58
N GLN A 94 -9.80 -5.05 -18.02
CA GLN A 94 -11.07 -4.87 -17.31
C GLN A 94 -12.15 -4.40 -18.28
N ILE A 95 -13.25 -5.13 -18.30
CA ILE A 95 -14.44 -4.83 -19.10
C ILE A 95 -15.49 -4.29 -18.13
N SER A 96 -15.96 -3.07 -18.37
CA SER A 96 -17.09 -2.55 -17.61
C SER A 96 -18.41 -3.20 -18.06
N THR A 97 -19.46 -3.01 -17.27
CA THR A 97 -20.80 -3.57 -17.55
C THR A 97 -21.44 -3.03 -18.83
N ASP A 98 -20.95 -1.94 -19.38
CA ASP A 98 -21.39 -1.37 -20.66
C ASP A 98 -20.62 -1.91 -21.88
N GLY A 99 -19.69 -2.85 -21.68
CA GLY A 99 -18.84 -3.44 -22.71
C GLY A 99 -17.68 -2.58 -23.18
N LEU A 100 -17.49 -1.40 -22.59
CA LEU A 100 -16.33 -0.56 -22.85
C LEU A 100 -15.15 -1.02 -22.00
N ARG A 101 -13.95 -0.87 -22.53
CA ARG A 101 -12.70 -1.11 -21.79
C ARG A 101 -12.21 0.19 -21.19
N TYR A 102 -11.97 0.14 -19.88
CA TYR A 102 -11.40 1.23 -19.12
C TYR A 102 -10.05 0.82 -18.54
N ASP A 103 -9.13 1.76 -18.54
CA ASP A 103 -7.92 1.65 -17.75
C ASP A 103 -8.25 2.11 -16.31
N ILE A 104 -7.75 1.38 -15.32
CA ILE A 104 -7.93 1.76 -13.93
C ILE A 104 -6.65 2.42 -13.45
N ASP A 105 -6.73 3.72 -13.24
CA ASP A 105 -5.71 4.49 -12.56
C ASP A 105 -6.05 4.62 -11.08
N LEU A 106 -5.03 4.59 -10.24
CA LEU A 106 -5.16 4.91 -8.84
C LEU A 106 -4.80 6.37 -8.57
N ARG A 107 -5.58 6.98 -7.70
CA ARG A 107 -5.24 8.25 -7.07
C ARG A 107 -4.91 8.00 -5.62
N PHE A 108 -3.97 8.76 -5.09
CA PHE A 108 -3.48 8.62 -3.73
C PHE A 108 -3.67 9.90 -2.94
N VAL A 109 -4.12 9.75 -1.70
CA VAL A 109 -4.15 10.81 -0.69
C VAL A 109 -3.24 10.34 0.44
N TRP A 110 -2.08 10.96 0.61
CA TRP A 110 -1.05 10.41 1.48
C TRP A 110 -0.24 11.47 2.22
N ARG A 111 0.45 11.03 3.26
CA ARG A 111 1.43 11.83 3.99
C ARG A 111 2.56 10.98 4.56
N ARG A 112 3.68 11.62 4.85
CA ARG A 112 4.75 11.06 5.68
C ARG A 112 4.38 11.23 7.15
N LEU A 113 4.44 10.14 7.94
CA LEU A 113 3.91 10.16 9.30
C LEU A 113 4.75 10.93 10.31
N PHE A 114 6.03 11.17 10.01
CA PHE A 114 6.93 11.91 10.90
C PHE A 114 7.12 13.37 10.50
N GLU A 115 6.41 13.84 9.47
CA GLU A 115 6.45 15.23 9.05
C GLU A 115 5.36 16.07 9.72
N TYR A 116 5.73 17.29 10.09
CA TYR A 116 4.84 18.30 10.66
C TYR A 116 5.02 19.62 9.90
N PRO A 117 3.96 20.42 9.71
CA PRO A 117 2.56 20.14 10.08
C PRO A 117 1.96 18.96 9.33
N VAL A 118 0.88 18.36 9.89
CA VAL A 118 0.15 17.27 9.27
C VAL A 118 -0.52 17.76 8.00
N THR A 119 0.00 17.34 6.85
CA THR A 119 -0.52 17.75 5.54
C THR A 119 -0.64 16.54 4.64
N PHE A 120 -1.85 16.27 4.17
CA PHE A 120 -2.08 15.29 3.12
C PHE A 120 -1.93 15.92 1.75
N VAL A 121 -1.35 15.17 0.83
CA VAL A 121 -1.28 15.53 -0.59
C VAL A 121 -2.09 14.54 -1.40
N GLU A 122 -2.84 15.04 -2.37
CA GLU A 122 -3.52 14.21 -3.35
C GLU A 122 -2.71 14.18 -4.63
N THR A 123 -2.35 12.99 -5.09
CA THR A 123 -1.44 12.81 -6.21
C THR A 123 -1.88 11.71 -7.15
N GLU A 124 -1.38 11.78 -8.37
CA GLU A 124 -1.43 10.68 -9.32
C GLU A 124 -0.49 9.54 -8.89
N GLN A 125 -0.72 8.36 -9.43
CA GLN A 125 0.07 7.17 -9.11
C GLN A 125 1.57 7.36 -9.39
N ASP A 126 1.94 8.12 -10.42
CA ASP A 126 3.34 8.35 -10.78
C ASP A 126 4.12 9.10 -9.69
N VAL A 127 3.47 10.03 -9.01
CA VAL A 127 4.10 10.78 -7.90
C VAL A 127 4.37 9.86 -6.70
N TRP A 128 3.45 8.96 -6.39
CA TRP A 128 3.66 7.95 -5.35
C TRP A 128 4.76 6.95 -5.75
N LEU A 129 4.76 6.52 -7.01
CA LEU A 129 5.81 5.64 -7.54
C LEU A 129 7.21 6.30 -7.44
N ASP A 130 7.31 7.59 -7.72
CA ASP A 130 8.57 8.36 -7.57
C ASP A 130 9.06 8.38 -6.12
N GLU A 131 8.14 8.50 -5.16
CA GLU A 131 8.47 8.42 -3.73
C GLU A 131 9.04 7.03 -3.37
N LEU A 132 8.43 5.95 -3.84
CA LEU A 132 8.94 4.59 -3.64
C LEU A 132 10.30 4.40 -4.32
N ASN A 133 10.46 4.85 -5.56
CA ASN A 133 11.72 4.78 -6.30
C ASN A 133 12.85 5.52 -5.58
N MET A 134 12.55 6.64 -4.95
CA MET A 134 13.53 7.39 -4.15
C MET A 134 14.01 6.59 -2.94
N LEU A 135 13.13 5.86 -2.26
CA LEU A 135 13.50 4.97 -1.16
C LEU A 135 14.45 3.87 -1.63
N HIS A 136 14.13 3.21 -2.73
CA HIS A 136 14.96 2.16 -3.32
C HIS A 136 16.32 2.70 -3.79
N LYS A 137 16.35 3.86 -4.42
CA LYS A 137 17.58 4.50 -4.87
C LYS A 137 18.52 4.82 -3.71
N ARG A 138 18.01 5.41 -2.64
CA ARG A 138 18.81 5.70 -1.43
C ARG A 138 19.37 4.42 -0.82
N HIS A 139 18.55 3.37 -0.72
CA HIS A 139 19.00 2.09 -0.19
C HIS A 139 20.04 1.43 -1.09
N SER A 140 19.96 1.57 -2.42
CA SER A 140 20.90 0.98 -3.35
C SER A 140 22.35 1.41 -3.13
N GLU A 141 22.56 2.59 -2.57
CA GLU A 141 23.89 3.11 -2.24
C GLU A 141 24.56 2.36 -1.08
N VAL A 142 23.77 1.73 -0.20
CA VAL A 142 24.23 1.02 0.99
C VAL A 142 23.90 -0.47 0.98
N CYS A 143 23.16 -0.95 -0.01
CA CYS A 143 22.75 -2.34 -0.12
C CYS A 143 23.95 -3.27 -0.36
N LYS A 144 24.19 -4.16 0.60
CA LYS A 144 25.34 -5.09 0.55
C LYS A 144 25.25 -6.13 -0.57
N HIS A 145 24.07 -6.39 -1.12
CA HIS A 145 23.81 -7.40 -2.15
C HIS A 145 23.60 -6.80 -3.56
N GLY A 146 23.75 -5.50 -3.71
CA GLY A 146 23.49 -4.76 -4.94
C GLY A 146 24.73 -4.28 -5.70
N ARG A 147 25.91 -4.60 -5.23
CA ARG A 147 27.17 -4.21 -5.86
C ARG A 147 27.75 -5.34 -6.70
#